data_ff772f26daa029a468dcf681887159a1
#
_entry.id   ff772f26daa029a468dcf681887159a1
#
_cell.length_a   1.000
_cell.length_b   1.000
_cell.length_c   1.000
_cell.angle_alpha   90.00
_cell.angle_beta   90.00
_cell.angle_gamma   90.00
#
_symmetry.space_group_name_H-M   'P 1'
#
loop_
_entity.id
_entity.type
_entity.pdbx_description
1 polymer ?
#
loop_
_entity_poly.entity_id
_entity_poly.type
_entity_poly.pdbx_seq_one_letter_code
_entity_poly.pdbx_strand_id
1 'polypeptide(L)'
;MRILLADKQDITRAGLMYIINSMENVEYKYIEDKAELFVALNEYQDCVVILDYTIFDINDAAELAIINERFTKTRWIIFSEDLSIDFTKIIIATSTKFSILLKESSMQEITEAIMFAINGNRFICQRMTEMLLVPNKLEEDINLTKTETEILKDIALGMTTKEIAEKRISSFHTINTHRKNIFRKLGVNNAHEATKYALRAGLVDSAEYYI
;
A
#
# COMPACT_ATOMS: atom_id res chain seq x y z
N MET A 1 -2.29 24.59 -11.58
CA MET A 1 -2.54 23.16 -11.37
C MET A 1 -2.90 22.92 -9.90
N ARG A 2 -3.89 22.07 -9.61
CA ARG A 2 -4.27 21.73 -8.23
C ARG A 2 -3.66 20.39 -7.82
N ILE A 3 -3.06 20.35 -6.61
CA ILE A 3 -2.56 19.11 -5.99
C ILE A 3 -3.40 18.82 -4.73
N LEU A 4 -3.92 17.63 -4.61
CA LEU A 4 -4.63 17.15 -3.41
C LEU A 4 -3.64 16.31 -2.59
N LEU A 5 -3.40 16.73 -1.34
CA LEU A 5 -2.47 16.06 -0.42
C LEU A 5 -3.26 15.16 0.53
N ALA A 6 -3.33 13.88 0.20
CA ALA A 6 -4.02 12.84 0.93
C ALA A 6 -3.02 12.00 1.75
N ASP A 7 -2.42 12.62 2.76
CA ASP A 7 -1.48 12.02 3.71
C ASP A 7 -1.80 12.56 5.13
N LYS A 8 -1.74 11.71 6.16
CA LYS A 8 -2.03 12.10 7.54
C LYS A 8 -0.77 12.38 8.38
N GLN A 9 0.41 12.17 7.82
CA GLN A 9 1.67 12.43 8.53
C GLN A 9 2.09 13.89 8.38
N ASP A 10 2.14 14.62 9.48
CA ASP A 10 2.46 16.04 9.48
C ASP A 10 3.82 16.38 8.87
N ILE A 11 4.85 15.56 9.11
CA ILE A 11 6.18 15.79 8.55
C ILE A 11 6.19 15.60 7.02
N THR A 12 5.45 14.62 6.51
CA THR A 12 5.27 14.39 5.07
C THR A 12 4.54 15.56 4.43
N ARG A 13 3.45 16.02 5.06
CA ARG A 13 2.71 17.21 4.61
C ARG A 13 3.59 18.45 4.54
N ALA A 14 4.38 18.71 5.58
CA ALA A 14 5.31 19.85 5.63
C ALA A 14 6.38 19.79 4.53
N GLY A 15 6.95 18.60 4.27
CA GLY A 15 7.91 18.38 3.20
C GLY A 15 7.29 18.60 1.82
N LEU A 16 6.10 18.05 1.56
CA LEU A 16 5.38 18.24 0.30
C LEU A 16 5.00 19.72 0.09
N MET A 17 4.54 20.42 1.12
CA MET A 17 4.30 21.87 1.07
C MET A 17 5.54 22.64 0.65
N TYR A 18 6.69 22.34 1.26
CA TYR A 18 7.93 23.02 0.95
C TYR A 18 8.28 22.86 -0.54
N ILE A 19 8.14 21.66 -1.08
CA ILE A 19 8.39 21.37 -2.49
C ILE A 19 7.39 22.12 -3.38
N ILE A 20 6.09 22.01 -3.10
CA ILE A 20 5.03 22.58 -3.94
C ILE A 20 5.08 24.12 -3.94
N ASN A 21 5.37 24.75 -2.81
CA ASN A 21 5.51 26.21 -2.72
C ASN A 21 6.69 26.77 -3.54
N SER A 22 7.67 25.93 -3.94
CA SER A 22 8.73 26.32 -4.85
C SER A 22 8.33 26.24 -6.33
N MET A 23 7.15 25.70 -6.64
CA MET A 23 6.66 25.52 -8.00
C MET A 23 5.73 26.67 -8.41
N GLU A 24 5.91 27.19 -9.63
CA GLU A 24 5.06 28.27 -10.15
C GLU A 24 3.70 27.72 -10.61
N ASN A 25 2.63 28.46 -10.30
CA ASN A 25 1.26 28.17 -10.73
C ASN A 25 0.71 26.80 -10.24
N VAL A 26 1.19 26.31 -9.09
CA VAL A 26 0.71 25.12 -8.43
C VAL A 26 0.11 25.49 -7.08
N GLU A 27 -1.10 25.02 -6.83
CA GLU A 27 -1.81 25.19 -5.57
C GLU A 27 -2.10 23.82 -4.98
N TYR A 28 -2.18 23.74 -3.66
CA TYR A 28 -2.53 22.47 -3.00
C TYR A 28 -3.72 22.63 -2.05
N LYS A 29 -4.36 21.50 -1.78
CA LYS A 29 -5.39 21.36 -0.76
C LYS A 29 -5.11 20.11 0.05
N TYR A 30 -5.18 20.21 1.38
CA TYR A 30 -5.14 19.04 2.25
C TYR A 30 -6.46 18.29 2.18
N ILE A 31 -6.35 16.98 2.29
CA ILE A 31 -7.47 16.06 2.35
C ILE A 31 -7.34 15.23 3.62
N GLU A 32 -8.35 15.25 4.46
CA GLU A 32 -8.30 14.60 5.76
C GLU A 32 -8.79 13.16 5.73
N ASP A 33 -9.75 12.87 4.86
CA ASP A 33 -10.32 11.54 4.75
C ASP A 33 -10.81 11.21 3.32
N LYS A 34 -11.24 9.98 3.14
CA LYS A 34 -11.75 9.48 1.87
C LYS A 34 -13.01 10.21 1.38
N ALA A 35 -13.88 10.64 2.28
CA ALA A 35 -15.10 11.38 1.92
C ALA A 35 -14.73 12.76 1.35
N GLU A 36 -13.82 13.47 2.00
CA GLU A 36 -13.30 14.74 1.50
C GLU A 36 -12.55 14.58 0.19
N LEU A 37 -11.80 13.47 0.01
CA LEU A 37 -11.14 13.15 -1.26
C LEU A 37 -12.17 13.11 -2.40
N PHE A 38 -13.29 12.40 -2.23
CA PHE A 38 -14.34 12.34 -3.25
C PHE A 38 -14.99 13.69 -3.54
N VAL A 39 -15.20 14.51 -2.52
CA VAL A 39 -15.72 15.88 -2.71
C VAL A 39 -14.73 16.70 -3.53
N ALA A 40 -13.44 16.68 -3.16
CA ALA A 40 -12.40 17.43 -3.88
C ALA A 40 -12.20 16.93 -5.32
N LEU A 41 -12.28 15.63 -5.58
CA LEU A 41 -12.19 15.06 -6.93
C LEU A 41 -13.36 15.46 -7.83
N ASN A 42 -14.57 15.66 -7.28
CA ASN A 42 -15.69 16.21 -8.03
C ASN A 42 -15.52 17.70 -8.32
N GLU A 43 -14.92 18.46 -7.39
CA GLU A 43 -14.64 19.88 -7.54
C GLU A 43 -13.49 20.15 -8.52
N TYR A 44 -12.40 19.39 -8.40
CA TYR A 44 -11.16 19.55 -9.16
C TYR A 44 -10.92 18.35 -10.07
N GLN A 45 -11.62 18.28 -11.20
CA GLN A 45 -11.56 17.14 -12.12
C GLN A 45 -10.16 16.91 -12.72
N ASP A 46 -9.42 18.01 -13.03
CA ASP A 46 -8.04 17.94 -13.54
C ASP A 46 -7.05 18.32 -12.42
N CYS A 47 -6.62 17.33 -11.68
CA CYS A 47 -5.74 17.50 -10.53
C CYS A 47 -4.73 16.35 -10.42
N VAL A 48 -3.73 16.55 -9.57
CA VAL A 48 -2.81 15.51 -9.11
C VAL A 48 -3.16 15.17 -7.66
N VAL A 49 -3.31 13.90 -7.35
CA VAL A 49 -3.49 13.42 -5.97
C VAL A 49 -2.21 12.75 -5.50
N ILE A 50 -1.62 13.25 -4.43
CA ILE A 50 -0.55 12.56 -3.70
C ILE A 50 -1.21 11.79 -2.56
N LEU A 51 -1.18 10.46 -2.63
CA LEU A 51 -1.99 9.58 -1.80
C LEU A 51 -1.13 8.56 -1.04
N ASP A 52 -1.20 8.61 0.27
CA ASP A 52 -0.87 7.43 1.08
C ASP A 52 -2.15 6.58 1.28
N TYR A 53 -2.34 5.58 0.42
CA TYR A 53 -3.57 4.78 0.42
C TYR A 53 -3.77 3.99 1.72
N THR A 54 -2.68 3.67 2.44
CA THR A 54 -2.71 2.85 3.65
C THR A 54 -3.44 3.53 4.81
N ILE A 55 -3.50 4.87 4.80
CA ILE A 55 -4.11 5.69 5.86
C ILE A 55 -5.42 6.37 5.43
N PHE A 56 -5.91 6.09 4.20
CA PHE A 56 -7.11 6.69 3.63
C PHE A 56 -8.28 5.71 3.42
N ASP A 57 -8.29 4.57 4.13
CA ASP A 57 -9.33 3.54 4.02
C ASP A 57 -9.60 3.08 2.57
N ILE A 58 -8.53 3.06 1.76
CA ILE A 58 -8.53 2.45 0.44
C ILE A 58 -7.97 1.04 0.61
N ASN A 59 -8.83 0.04 0.42
CA ASN A 59 -8.56 -1.31 0.86
C ASN A 59 -7.54 -2.05 -0.03
N ASP A 60 -7.59 -1.79 -1.34
CA ASP A 60 -6.75 -2.51 -2.29
C ASP A 60 -6.61 -1.76 -3.63
N ALA A 61 -5.84 -2.37 -4.53
CA ALA A 61 -5.61 -1.84 -5.87
C ALA A 61 -6.88 -1.82 -6.73
N ALA A 62 -7.83 -2.73 -6.51
CA ALA A 62 -9.06 -2.78 -7.28
C ALA A 62 -9.97 -1.60 -6.96
N GLU A 63 -10.08 -1.22 -5.70
CA GLU A 63 -10.81 -0.02 -5.29
C GLU A 63 -10.20 1.25 -5.90
N LEU A 64 -8.87 1.37 -5.86
CA LEU A 64 -8.18 2.52 -6.45
C LEU A 64 -8.36 2.56 -7.98
N ALA A 65 -8.41 1.41 -8.64
CA ALA A 65 -8.72 1.32 -10.07
C ALA A 65 -10.14 1.85 -10.38
N ILE A 66 -11.14 1.47 -9.58
CA ILE A 66 -12.52 1.98 -9.72
C ILE A 66 -12.57 3.50 -9.54
N ILE A 67 -11.85 4.04 -8.55
CA ILE A 67 -11.78 5.49 -8.33
C ILE A 67 -11.14 6.18 -9.55
N ASN A 68 -10.06 5.63 -10.09
CA ASN A 68 -9.40 6.18 -11.28
C ASN A 68 -10.30 6.14 -12.52
N GLU A 69 -11.11 5.11 -12.69
CA GLU A 69 -12.09 5.02 -13.80
C GLU A 69 -13.17 6.10 -13.69
N ARG A 70 -13.61 6.40 -12.47
CA ARG A 70 -14.60 7.46 -12.23
C ARG A 70 -14.02 8.86 -12.46
N PHE A 71 -12.77 9.10 -12.10
CA PHE A 71 -12.09 10.39 -12.16
C PHE A 71 -11.00 10.38 -13.24
N THR A 72 -11.43 10.32 -14.50
CA THR A 72 -10.55 10.02 -15.64
C THR A 72 -9.50 11.10 -15.96
N LYS A 73 -9.60 12.31 -15.42
CA LYS A 73 -8.61 13.39 -15.61
C LYS A 73 -7.62 13.51 -14.45
N THR A 74 -7.87 12.80 -13.36
CA THR A 74 -7.00 12.79 -12.18
C THR A 74 -5.74 11.98 -12.44
N ARG A 75 -4.62 12.46 -11.95
CA ARG A 75 -3.32 11.79 -11.95
C ARG A 75 -2.95 11.48 -10.52
N TRP A 76 -2.36 10.33 -10.29
CA TRP A 76 -2.12 9.79 -8.95
C TRP A 76 -0.63 9.61 -8.71
N ILE A 77 -0.16 10.05 -7.57
CA ILE A 77 1.15 9.70 -7.01
C ILE A 77 0.87 8.88 -5.75
N ILE A 78 1.07 7.57 -5.84
CA ILE A 78 1.00 6.70 -4.66
C ILE A 78 2.30 6.90 -3.90
N PHE A 79 2.20 7.45 -2.68
CA PHE A 79 3.34 7.86 -1.87
C PHE A 79 3.24 7.22 -0.50
N SER A 80 3.88 6.08 -0.30
CA SER A 80 3.75 5.25 0.90
C SER A 80 5.10 4.77 1.42
N GLU A 81 5.16 4.38 2.69
CA GLU A 81 6.38 3.82 3.29
C GLU A 81 6.74 2.47 2.69
N ASP A 82 5.72 1.65 2.43
CA ASP A 82 5.89 0.32 1.88
C ASP A 82 4.79 0.03 0.86
N LEU A 83 5.20 -0.49 -0.30
CA LEU A 83 4.32 -0.87 -1.39
C LEU A 83 4.67 -2.28 -1.84
N SER A 84 3.72 -3.21 -1.73
CA SER A 84 3.95 -4.55 -2.24
C SER A 84 4.12 -4.54 -3.76
N ILE A 85 4.96 -5.44 -4.26
CA ILE A 85 5.21 -5.60 -5.71
C ILE A 85 3.92 -5.92 -6.44
N ASP A 86 3.05 -6.77 -5.87
CA ASP A 86 1.78 -7.17 -6.50
C ASP A 86 0.80 -6.00 -6.60
N PHE A 87 0.62 -5.24 -5.52
CA PHE A 87 -0.17 -4.01 -5.56
C PHE A 87 0.35 -3.07 -6.64
N THR A 88 1.66 -2.83 -6.66
CA THR A 88 2.29 -1.93 -7.63
C THR A 88 2.09 -2.41 -9.06
N LYS A 89 2.30 -3.71 -9.34
CA LYS A 89 2.07 -4.31 -10.68
C LYS A 89 0.63 -4.10 -11.15
N ILE A 90 -0.35 -4.34 -10.28
CA ILE A 90 -1.77 -4.15 -10.61
C ILE A 90 -2.03 -2.69 -10.96
N ILE A 91 -1.59 -1.75 -10.12
CA ILE A 91 -1.85 -0.32 -10.31
C ILE A 91 -1.21 0.22 -11.59
N ILE A 92 0.07 -0.10 -11.84
CA ILE A 92 0.74 0.38 -13.06
C ILE A 92 0.20 -0.25 -14.34
N ALA A 93 -0.34 -1.48 -14.26
CA ALA A 93 -1.01 -2.13 -15.39
C ALA A 93 -2.40 -1.55 -15.65
N THR A 94 -3.10 -1.08 -14.62
CA THR A 94 -4.46 -0.52 -14.74
C THR A 94 -4.48 0.80 -15.51
N SER A 95 -3.53 1.70 -15.24
CA SER A 95 -3.49 3.01 -15.89
C SER A 95 -2.09 3.62 -15.89
N THR A 96 -1.79 4.38 -16.94
CA THR A 96 -0.55 5.20 -17.03
C THR A 96 -0.56 6.43 -16.11
N LYS A 97 -1.68 6.72 -15.45
CA LYS A 97 -1.85 7.89 -14.58
C LYS A 97 -1.32 7.69 -13.17
N PHE A 98 -0.92 6.47 -12.81
CA PHE A 98 -0.34 6.17 -11.51
C PHE A 98 1.18 6.29 -11.54
N SER A 99 1.70 7.25 -10.80
CA SER A 99 3.10 7.35 -10.42
C SER A 99 3.32 6.68 -9.07
N ILE A 100 4.51 6.13 -8.86
CA ILE A 100 4.85 5.36 -7.65
C ILE A 100 6.08 5.97 -6.99
N LEU A 101 5.93 6.33 -5.72
CA LEU A 101 6.98 6.86 -4.87
C LEU A 101 6.99 6.17 -3.51
N LEU A 102 8.17 5.95 -2.95
CA LEU A 102 8.33 5.55 -1.56
C LEU A 102 8.68 6.77 -0.70
N LYS A 103 8.26 6.79 0.57
CA LYS A 103 8.53 7.93 1.49
C LYS A 103 10.02 8.12 1.79
N GLU A 104 10.85 7.12 1.53
CA GLU A 104 12.32 7.22 1.57
C GLU A 104 12.94 7.84 0.32
N SER A 105 12.16 8.13 -0.73
CA SER A 105 12.63 8.79 -1.95
C SER A 105 13.24 10.14 -1.64
N SER A 106 14.29 10.49 -2.39
CA SER A 106 14.95 11.76 -2.25
C SER A 106 14.02 12.93 -2.60
N MET A 107 14.32 14.11 -2.06
CA MET A 107 13.57 15.33 -2.37
C MET A 107 13.56 15.63 -3.87
N GLN A 108 14.65 15.28 -4.57
CA GLN A 108 14.75 15.41 -6.00
C GLN A 108 13.75 14.48 -6.72
N GLU A 109 13.70 13.19 -6.38
CA GLU A 109 12.76 12.23 -6.96
C GLU A 109 11.29 12.64 -6.71
N ILE A 110 10.99 13.14 -5.49
CA ILE A 110 9.64 13.63 -5.16
C ILE A 110 9.29 14.82 -6.05
N THR A 111 10.21 15.76 -6.22
CA THR A 111 10.01 16.93 -7.08
C THR A 111 9.78 16.51 -8.54
N GLU A 112 10.63 15.63 -9.06
CA GLU A 112 10.51 15.09 -10.42
C GLU A 112 9.17 14.36 -10.62
N ALA A 113 8.75 13.52 -9.67
CA ALA A 113 7.49 12.81 -9.76
C ALA A 113 6.28 13.76 -9.82
N ILE A 114 6.29 14.85 -9.04
CA ILE A 114 5.24 15.87 -9.07
C ILE A 114 5.24 16.55 -10.44
N MET A 115 6.40 16.95 -10.96
CA MET A 115 6.52 17.56 -12.27
C MET A 115 6.07 16.66 -13.41
N PHE A 116 6.43 15.36 -13.35
CA PHE A 116 5.98 14.37 -14.33
C PHE A 116 4.46 14.21 -14.28
N ALA A 117 3.87 14.09 -13.09
CA ALA A 117 2.42 13.99 -12.94
C ALA A 117 1.70 15.24 -13.46
N ILE A 118 2.19 16.45 -13.16
CA ILE A 118 1.64 17.71 -13.69
C ILE A 118 1.62 17.71 -15.22
N ASN A 119 2.66 17.19 -15.87
CA ASN A 119 2.79 17.10 -17.32
C ASN A 119 2.08 15.88 -17.93
N GLY A 120 1.33 15.11 -17.15
CA GLY A 120 0.59 13.94 -17.62
C GLY A 120 1.45 12.69 -17.85
N ASN A 121 2.68 12.66 -17.35
CA ASN A 121 3.61 11.56 -17.46
C ASN A 121 3.63 10.73 -16.17
N ARG A 122 3.98 9.45 -16.28
CA ARG A 122 4.19 8.55 -15.15
C ARG A 122 5.63 8.66 -14.66
N PHE A 123 5.78 8.60 -13.33
CA PHE A 123 7.06 8.43 -12.66
C PHE A 123 7.03 7.17 -11.78
N ILE A 124 8.08 6.38 -11.80
CA ILE A 124 8.28 5.27 -10.85
C ILE A 124 9.67 5.47 -10.26
N CYS A 125 9.77 5.59 -8.92
CA CYS A 125 11.05 5.81 -8.27
C CYS A 125 12.02 4.66 -8.55
N GLN A 126 13.33 4.97 -8.50
CA GLN A 126 14.38 4.01 -8.87
C GLN A 126 14.24 2.71 -8.08
N ARG A 127 14.08 2.78 -6.76
CA ARG A 127 13.97 1.59 -5.91
C ARG A 127 12.81 0.68 -6.31
N MET A 128 11.64 1.24 -6.56
CA MET A 128 10.49 0.43 -7.00
C MET A 128 10.73 -0.16 -8.41
N THR A 129 11.37 0.58 -9.30
CA THR A 129 11.76 0.08 -10.62
C THR A 129 12.70 -1.12 -10.49
N GLU A 130 13.69 -1.04 -9.64
CA GLU A 130 14.61 -2.16 -9.36
C GLU A 130 13.86 -3.38 -8.82
N MET A 131 12.95 -3.18 -7.85
CA MET A 131 12.12 -4.26 -7.31
C MET A 131 11.21 -4.92 -8.34
N LEU A 132 10.68 -4.14 -9.29
CA LEU A 132 9.81 -4.65 -10.36
C LEU A 132 10.59 -5.39 -11.45
N LEU A 133 11.83 -4.99 -11.71
CA LEU A 133 12.71 -5.59 -12.73
C LEU A 133 13.43 -6.84 -12.22
N VAL A 134 13.59 -7.00 -10.90
CA VAL A 134 14.08 -8.27 -10.37
C VAL A 134 13.08 -9.32 -10.83
N PRO A 135 13.48 -10.32 -11.64
CA PRO A 135 12.58 -11.41 -11.97
C PRO A 135 12.09 -11.94 -10.62
N ASN A 136 10.76 -11.95 -10.41
CA ASN A 136 10.27 -12.82 -9.36
C ASN A 136 11.02 -14.13 -9.55
N LYS A 137 11.92 -14.46 -8.63
CA LYS A 137 12.28 -15.87 -8.49
C LYS A 137 10.91 -16.53 -8.47
N LEU A 138 10.66 -17.23 -9.60
CA LEU A 138 9.45 -18.02 -9.87
C LEU A 138 8.80 -18.29 -8.54
N GLU A 139 7.52 -17.99 -8.39
CA GLU A 139 6.77 -18.40 -7.18
C GLU A 139 7.49 -19.61 -6.59
N GLU A 140 8.53 -19.35 -5.77
CA GLU A 140 9.01 -20.41 -4.90
C GLU A 140 7.74 -20.69 -4.19
N ASP A 141 7.10 -21.81 -4.54
CA ASP A 141 5.93 -22.33 -3.85
C ASP A 141 6.05 -21.83 -2.42
N ILE A 142 5.13 -20.95 -2.00
CA ILE A 142 5.21 -20.40 -0.64
C ILE A 142 5.08 -21.60 0.27
N ASN A 143 6.16 -22.33 0.42
CA ASN A 143 6.23 -23.58 1.15
C ASN A 143 6.31 -23.22 2.63
N LEU A 144 5.14 -22.85 3.15
CA LEU A 144 4.96 -22.87 4.59
C LEU A 144 5.12 -24.33 5.05
N THR A 145 5.95 -24.55 6.05
CA THR A 145 5.98 -25.85 6.71
C THR A 145 4.61 -26.14 7.33
N LYS A 146 4.31 -27.40 7.61
CA LYS A 146 3.05 -27.79 8.30
C LYS A 146 2.83 -26.95 9.56
N THR A 147 3.88 -26.74 10.36
CA THR A 147 3.82 -25.92 11.57
C THR A 147 3.50 -24.47 11.27
N GLU A 148 4.11 -23.87 10.24
CA GLU A 148 3.84 -22.49 9.83
C GLU A 148 2.43 -22.33 9.29
N THR A 149 1.93 -23.29 8.52
CA THR A 149 0.54 -23.30 8.04
C THR A 149 -0.46 -23.33 9.20
N GLU A 150 -0.21 -24.17 10.18
CA GLU A 150 -1.08 -24.28 11.36
C GLU A 150 -1.04 -23.00 12.22
N ILE A 151 0.13 -22.39 12.40
CA ILE A 151 0.27 -21.10 13.08
C ILE A 151 -0.42 -19.98 12.30
N LEU A 152 -0.35 -20.00 10.97
CA LEU A 152 -1.05 -19.05 10.13
C LEU A 152 -2.58 -19.16 10.28
N LYS A 153 -3.13 -20.37 10.39
CA LYS A 153 -4.56 -20.58 10.71
C LYS A 153 -4.92 -19.98 12.06
N ASP A 154 -4.10 -20.21 13.10
CA ASP A 154 -4.35 -19.63 14.42
C ASP A 154 -4.32 -18.09 14.40
N ILE A 155 -3.39 -17.49 13.63
CA ILE A 155 -3.34 -16.04 13.41
C ILE A 155 -4.63 -15.56 12.72
N ALA A 156 -5.08 -16.27 11.69
CA ALA A 156 -6.28 -15.93 10.94
C ALA A 156 -7.57 -16.02 11.79
N LEU A 157 -7.58 -16.90 12.77
CA LEU A 157 -8.65 -17.02 13.78
C LEU A 157 -8.54 -15.97 14.91
N GLY A 158 -7.66 -14.98 14.77
CA GLY A 158 -7.53 -13.86 15.72
C GLY A 158 -6.71 -14.17 16.97
N MET A 159 -6.05 -15.33 17.08
CA MET A 159 -5.29 -15.68 18.26
C MET A 159 -4.03 -14.82 18.40
N THR A 160 -3.78 -14.37 19.63
CA THR A 160 -2.54 -13.67 19.99
C THR A 160 -1.35 -14.62 20.02
N THR A 161 -0.13 -14.10 19.95
CA THR A 161 1.10 -14.90 20.06
C THR A 161 1.16 -15.73 21.34
N LYS A 162 0.58 -15.22 22.46
CA LYS A 162 0.55 -15.90 23.74
C LYS A 162 -0.42 -17.09 23.71
N GLU A 163 -1.62 -16.90 23.20
CA GLU A 163 -2.62 -17.95 23.06
C GLU A 163 -2.15 -19.08 22.13
N ILE A 164 -1.47 -18.72 21.02
CA ILE A 164 -0.87 -19.72 20.12
C ILE A 164 0.23 -20.50 20.84
N ALA A 165 1.06 -19.82 21.65
CA ALA A 165 2.11 -20.50 22.42
C ALA A 165 1.53 -21.49 23.44
N GLU A 166 0.49 -21.11 24.15
CA GLU A 166 -0.24 -21.97 25.09
C GLU A 166 -0.89 -23.17 24.36
N LYS A 167 -1.64 -22.92 23.29
CA LYS A 167 -2.30 -23.94 22.48
C LYS A 167 -1.31 -24.98 21.92
N ARG A 168 -0.11 -24.54 21.54
CA ARG A 168 0.89 -25.40 20.88
C ARG A 168 1.97 -25.89 21.81
N ILE A 169 1.83 -25.66 23.13
CA ILE A 169 2.82 -26.08 24.17
C ILE A 169 4.23 -25.63 23.75
N SER A 170 4.34 -24.34 23.35
CA SER A 170 5.58 -23.74 22.84
C SER A 170 5.91 -22.44 23.58
N SER A 171 7.14 -21.95 23.44
CA SER A 171 7.49 -20.68 24.03
C SER A 171 6.94 -19.51 23.19
N PHE A 172 6.63 -18.37 23.85
CA PHE A 172 6.28 -17.13 23.19
C PHE A 172 7.32 -16.72 22.13
N HIS A 173 8.61 -16.88 22.46
CA HIS A 173 9.70 -16.55 21.57
C HIS A 173 9.70 -17.41 20.30
N THR A 174 9.45 -18.71 20.44
CA THR A 174 9.35 -19.65 19.31
C THR A 174 8.21 -19.27 18.36
N ILE A 175 7.03 -19.00 18.91
CA ILE A 175 5.88 -18.59 18.08
C ILE A 175 6.13 -17.26 17.41
N ASN A 176 6.74 -16.29 18.09
CA ASN A 176 7.09 -14.99 17.48
C ASN A 176 8.09 -15.14 16.33
N THR A 177 9.05 -16.08 16.44
CA THR A 177 9.98 -16.41 15.35
C THR A 177 9.24 -17.03 14.16
N HIS A 178 8.31 -17.96 14.40
CA HIS A 178 7.48 -18.52 13.34
C HIS A 178 6.63 -17.44 12.66
N ARG A 179 6.00 -16.53 13.41
CA ARG A 179 5.23 -15.41 12.84
C ARG A 179 6.06 -14.54 11.93
N LYS A 180 7.28 -14.17 12.35
CA LYS A 180 8.22 -13.41 11.51
C LYS A 180 8.57 -14.16 10.22
N ASN A 181 8.84 -15.45 10.31
CA ASN A 181 9.15 -16.28 9.15
C ASN A 181 7.96 -16.42 8.21
N ILE A 182 6.76 -16.63 8.75
CA ILE A 182 5.51 -16.69 7.97
C ILE A 182 5.33 -15.38 7.22
N PHE A 183 5.37 -14.23 7.90
CA PHE A 183 5.17 -12.93 7.29
C PHE A 183 6.18 -12.65 6.19
N ARG A 184 7.46 -12.96 6.42
CA ARG A 184 8.52 -12.85 5.41
C ARG A 184 8.27 -13.75 4.21
N LYS A 185 7.86 -15.01 4.40
CA LYS A 185 7.56 -15.97 3.32
C LYS A 185 6.34 -15.55 2.52
N LEU A 186 5.31 -15.02 3.18
CA LEU A 186 4.08 -14.51 2.54
C LEU A 186 4.25 -13.14 1.91
N GLY A 187 5.35 -12.41 2.20
CA GLY A 187 5.52 -11.03 1.79
C GLY A 187 4.54 -10.06 2.43
N VAL A 188 4.04 -10.37 3.64
CA VAL A 188 3.06 -9.56 4.36
C VAL A 188 3.68 -8.88 5.58
N ASN A 189 3.15 -7.71 5.97
CA ASN A 189 3.72 -6.89 7.03
C ASN A 189 2.97 -6.97 8.37
N ASN A 190 1.75 -7.48 8.37
CA ASN A 190 0.91 -7.53 9.56
C ASN A 190 -0.03 -8.75 9.59
N ALA A 191 -0.65 -8.97 10.76
CA ALA A 191 -1.56 -10.10 10.96
C ALA A 191 -2.81 -10.02 10.07
N HIS A 192 -3.30 -8.81 9.77
CA HIS A 192 -4.47 -8.62 8.93
C HIS A 192 -4.22 -9.07 7.48
N GLU A 193 -3.07 -8.73 6.92
CA GLU A 193 -2.66 -9.21 5.59
C GLU A 193 -2.46 -10.73 5.57
N ALA A 194 -1.84 -11.28 6.63
CA ALA A 194 -1.69 -12.72 6.79
C ALA A 194 -3.06 -13.43 6.86
N THR A 195 -4.03 -12.84 7.54
CA THR A 195 -5.42 -13.34 7.59
C THR A 195 -6.09 -13.32 6.21
N LYS A 196 -5.95 -12.21 5.47
CA LYS A 196 -6.46 -12.12 4.10
C LYS A 196 -5.85 -13.22 3.20
N TYR A 197 -4.55 -13.47 3.34
CA TYR A 197 -3.89 -14.56 2.62
C TYR A 197 -4.50 -15.92 2.99
N ALA A 198 -4.63 -16.22 4.29
CA ALA A 198 -5.18 -17.49 4.77
C ALA A 198 -6.60 -17.77 4.25
N LEU A 199 -7.44 -16.73 4.22
CA LEU A 199 -8.80 -16.81 3.65
C LEU A 199 -8.77 -17.08 2.14
N ARG A 200 -7.94 -16.36 1.38
CA ARG A 200 -7.79 -16.56 -0.08
C ARG A 200 -7.23 -17.95 -0.42
N ALA A 201 -6.30 -18.45 0.39
CA ALA A 201 -5.70 -19.77 0.24
C ALA A 201 -6.62 -20.91 0.71
N GLY A 202 -7.83 -20.60 1.22
CA GLY A 202 -8.76 -21.61 1.74
C GLY A 202 -8.26 -22.34 2.99
N LEU A 203 -7.33 -21.73 3.73
CA LEU A 203 -6.76 -22.29 4.96
C LEU A 203 -7.71 -22.14 6.14
N VAL A 204 -8.60 -21.15 6.10
CA VAL A 204 -9.63 -20.84 7.11
C VAL A 204 -10.90 -20.49 6.37
N ASP A 205 -12.05 -20.95 6.88
CA ASP A 205 -13.35 -20.62 6.30
C ASP A 205 -13.82 -19.24 6.77
N SER A 206 -14.43 -18.47 5.88
CA SER A 206 -14.99 -17.14 6.21
C SER A 206 -16.07 -17.22 7.29
N ALA A 207 -16.74 -18.37 7.43
CA ALA A 207 -17.71 -18.62 8.50
C ALA A 207 -17.08 -18.74 9.88
N GLU A 208 -15.80 -19.13 9.98
CA GLU A 208 -15.07 -19.27 11.25
C GLU A 208 -14.50 -17.94 11.75
N TYR A 209 -14.46 -16.91 10.89
CA TYR A 209 -13.91 -15.59 11.21
C TYR A 209 -14.89 -14.69 11.98
N TYR A 210 -16.20 -14.95 11.92
CA TYR A 210 -17.26 -14.12 12.51
C TYR A 210 -17.80 -14.65 13.85
N ILE A 211 -17.07 -15.51 14.55
CA ILE A 211 -17.35 -15.94 15.93
C ILE A 211 -16.34 -15.26 16.87
#